data_07be6dae9d443e00fdf091d6235d40c8
#
_entry.id   07be6dae9d443e00fdf091d6235d40c8
#
_cell.length_a   1.000
_cell.length_b   1.000
_cell.length_c   1.000
_cell.angle_alpha   90.00
_cell.angle_beta   90.00
_cell.angle_gamma   90.00
#
_symmetry.space_group_name_H-M   'P 1'
#
loop_
_entity.id
_entity.type
_entity.pdbx_description
1 polymer ?
#
loop_
_entity_poly.entity_id
_entity_poly.type
_entity_poly.pdbx_seq_one_letter_code
_entity_poly.pdbx_strand_id
1 'polypeptide(L)'
;LTHTASKREKEKGFHLSDRATKDTERLLEIFDVLVCGDGENAIFEALKIDKGVIDADDRKSPLFLSNEQFSNDLPLPARHLVDMTTYKYNLEGNNATSLIAQLGCPFHCTFCSGRNSPFLRRIRKRSSESVLKEIEVLHKEYGYTGFMFQDDELNVNKNMVELMNMIAGYQEKNGVDFKLRGFIKAELFTDDQAASMVRAGFRWLLTGFESGDERILHNIRKRATKEDNTRCSQIAKKHGLKVKALMSIGHAGESSETVENTKQWLLDIEPEDFDCTIITTYPGSPYFDDAVLLDGHYVYTDPANGDRLHQASLDYFTQMDYYKGDPEDGYVSYVWTDHLSALELVNLRNDLEKEVREKLNIPFYAARAVFNEHSMGQGNIDLPKHILKSTSATKK
;
A
#
# COMPACT_ATOMS: atom_id res chain seq x y z
N LEU A 1 -5.81 -12.44 4.98
CA LEU A 1 -5.14 -13.72 5.30
C LEU A 1 -5.35 -14.75 4.22
N THR A 2 -5.06 -14.37 3.03
CA THR A 2 -5.54 -15.14 1.90
C THR A 2 -4.64 -16.32 1.60
N HIS A 3 -3.33 -16.08 1.49
CA HIS A 3 -2.50 -17.12 0.91
C HIS A 3 -1.92 -18.08 1.96
N THR A 4 -1.63 -17.61 3.16
CA THR A 4 -1.11 -18.47 4.23
C THR A 4 -2.16 -19.45 4.77
N ALA A 5 -3.43 -19.11 4.67
CA ALA A 5 -4.53 -19.96 5.10
C ALA A 5 -5.08 -20.86 3.99
N SER A 6 -4.75 -20.62 2.72
CA SER A 6 -5.32 -21.38 1.61
C SER A 6 -4.67 -22.75 1.48
N LYS A 7 -5.46 -23.80 1.65
CA LYS A 7 -5.05 -25.17 1.41
C LYS A 7 -4.69 -25.43 -0.06
N ARG A 8 -5.40 -24.77 -0.97
CA ARG A 8 -5.19 -24.90 -2.41
C ARG A 8 -3.87 -24.33 -2.88
N GLU A 9 -3.32 -23.30 -2.23
CA GLU A 9 -2.01 -22.75 -2.56
C GLU A 9 -0.91 -23.80 -2.35
N LYS A 10 -1.01 -24.61 -1.29
CA LYS A 10 -0.10 -25.74 -1.06
C LYS A 10 -0.22 -26.78 -2.18
N GLU A 11 -1.43 -27.09 -2.63
CA GLU A 11 -1.69 -28.06 -3.69
C GLU A 11 -1.18 -27.61 -5.06
N LYS A 12 -1.11 -26.31 -5.30
CA LYS A 12 -0.58 -25.72 -6.54
C LYS A 12 0.96 -25.61 -6.57
N GLY A 13 1.63 -26.04 -5.53
CA GLY A 13 3.09 -25.95 -5.43
C GLY A 13 3.61 -24.55 -5.12
N PHE A 14 2.78 -23.64 -4.65
CA PHE A 14 3.26 -22.39 -4.07
C PHE A 14 4.02 -22.71 -2.79
N HIS A 15 5.18 -22.12 -2.66
CA HIS A 15 6.00 -22.28 -1.48
C HIS A 15 5.38 -21.48 -0.33
N LEU A 16 4.74 -22.19 0.59
CA LEU A 16 4.39 -21.64 1.89
C LEU A 16 5.51 -22.02 2.85
N SER A 17 6.18 -21.01 3.38
CA SER A 17 7.17 -21.25 4.42
C SER A 17 6.48 -21.82 5.68
N ASP A 18 7.18 -22.66 6.44
CA ASP A 18 6.70 -23.12 7.76
C ASP A 18 6.37 -21.94 8.68
N ARG A 19 7.09 -20.84 8.51
CA ARG A 19 6.90 -19.58 9.20
C ARG A 19 5.50 -19.00 8.94
N ALA A 20 5.07 -18.93 7.67
CA ALA A 20 3.72 -18.43 7.30
C ALA A 20 2.60 -19.37 7.77
N THR A 21 2.85 -20.68 7.77
CA THR A 21 1.88 -21.67 8.29
C THR A 21 1.64 -21.47 9.79
N LYS A 22 2.69 -21.26 10.58
CA LYS A 22 2.58 -20.96 12.01
C LYS A 22 1.77 -19.70 12.30
N ASP A 23 1.93 -18.65 11.48
CA ASP A 23 1.14 -17.43 11.63
C ASP A 23 -0.37 -17.69 11.40
N THR A 24 -0.72 -18.57 10.45
CA THR A 24 -2.12 -18.97 10.23
C THR A 24 -2.65 -19.77 11.41
N GLU A 25 -1.87 -20.69 11.97
CA GLU A 25 -2.26 -21.47 13.16
C GLU A 25 -2.53 -20.56 14.36
N ARG A 26 -1.66 -19.59 14.61
CA ARG A 26 -1.85 -18.60 15.68
C ARG A 26 -3.11 -17.75 15.48
N LEU A 27 -3.43 -17.39 14.25
CA LEU A 27 -4.67 -16.64 13.97
C LEU A 27 -5.91 -17.47 14.27
N LEU A 28 -5.87 -18.79 14.03
CA LEU A 28 -6.97 -19.71 14.42
C LEU A 28 -7.09 -19.94 15.93
N GLU A 29 -6.11 -19.53 16.73
CA GLU A 29 -6.23 -19.49 18.19
C GLU A 29 -7.05 -18.28 18.66
N ILE A 30 -7.07 -17.21 17.85
CA ILE A 30 -7.71 -15.93 18.20
C ILE A 30 -9.09 -15.79 17.53
N PHE A 31 -9.18 -16.22 16.27
CA PHE A 31 -10.38 -16.11 15.46
C PHE A 31 -11.01 -17.48 15.22
N ASP A 32 -12.31 -17.54 15.34
CA ASP A 32 -13.06 -18.78 15.12
C ASP A 32 -13.02 -19.19 13.63
N VAL A 33 -13.19 -18.23 12.72
CA VAL A 33 -13.22 -18.48 11.29
C VAL A 33 -12.30 -17.53 10.53
N LEU A 34 -11.50 -18.10 9.61
CA LEU A 34 -10.69 -17.34 8.66
C LEU A 34 -11.25 -17.51 7.25
N VAL A 35 -11.34 -16.42 6.50
CA VAL A 35 -11.74 -16.43 5.09
C VAL A 35 -10.53 -16.14 4.21
N CYS A 36 -10.28 -17.00 3.22
CA CYS A 36 -9.30 -16.79 2.15
C CYS A 36 -10.03 -16.30 0.90
N GLY A 37 -9.68 -15.14 0.40
CA GLY A 37 -10.33 -14.56 -0.77
C GLY A 37 -11.38 -13.50 -0.41
N ASP A 38 -12.38 -13.35 -1.28
CA ASP A 38 -13.43 -12.34 -1.11
C ASP A 38 -14.39 -12.70 0.01
N GLY A 39 -14.71 -11.73 0.84
CA GLY A 39 -15.58 -11.91 1.99
C GLY A 39 -17.08 -11.83 1.69
N GLU A 40 -17.47 -11.23 0.58
CA GLU A 40 -18.84 -10.81 0.30
C GLU A 40 -19.84 -11.98 0.33
N ASN A 41 -19.50 -13.12 -0.28
CA ASN A 41 -20.32 -14.34 -0.22
C ASN A 41 -19.86 -15.28 0.90
N ALA A 42 -18.57 -15.27 1.24
CA ALA A 42 -17.99 -16.17 2.22
C ALA A 42 -18.46 -15.89 3.65
N ILE A 43 -18.82 -14.65 3.97
CA ILE A 43 -19.34 -14.27 5.30
C ILE A 43 -20.58 -15.10 5.68
N PHE A 44 -21.48 -15.39 4.74
CA PHE A 44 -22.69 -16.17 5.02
C PHE A 44 -22.38 -17.63 5.32
N GLU A 45 -21.29 -18.17 4.80
CA GLU A 45 -20.82 -19.50 5.16
C GLU A 45 -20.00 -19.47 6.45
N ALA A 46 -19.25 -18.40 6.69
CA ALA A 46 -18.52 -18.21 7.94
C ALA A 46 -19.45 -18.18 9.16
N LEU A 47 -20.64 -17.61 9.02
CA LEU A 47 -21.65 -17.56 10.09
C LEU A 47 -22.33 -18.92 10.37
N LYS A 48 -22.09 -19.94 9.57
CA LYS A 48 -22.68 -21.29 9.73
C LYS A 48 -21.75 -22.30 10.39
N ILE A 49 -20.50 -21.98 10.60
CA ILE A 49 -19.49 -22.85 11.18
C ILE A 49 -18.92 -22.26 12.47
N ASP A 50 -18.61 -23.12 13.43
CA ASP A 50 -18.06 -22.67 14.72
C ASP A 50 -16.56 -22.38 14.62
N LYS A 51 -15.81 -23.09 13.79
CA LYS A 51 -14.36 -22.90 13.64
C LYS A 51 -13.86 -23.44 12.31
N GLY A 52 -12.89 -22.74 11.70
CA GLY A 52 -12.16 -23.24 10.53
C GLY A 52 -11.75 -22.19 9.52
N VAL A 53 -11.39 -22.67 8.33
CA VAL A 53 -10.97 -21.83 7.20
C VAL A 53 -11.92 -22.05 6.02
N ILE A 54 -12.42 -20.96 5.44
CA ILE A 54 -13.24 -20.95 4.24
C ILE A 54 -12.39 -20.43 3.07
N ASP A 55 -12.28 -21.24 2.01
CA ASP A 55 -11.56 -20.85 0.80
C ASP A 55 -12.54 -20.30 -0.27
N ALA A 56 -12.67 -18.96 -0.33
CA ALA A 56 -13.40 -18.25 -1.36
C ALA A 56 -12.52 -17.88 -2.58
N ASP A 57 -11.24 -18.24 -2.58
CA ASP A 57 -10.33 -18.01 -3.71
C ASP A 57 -10.23 -19.25 -4.65
N ASP A 58 -10.94 -20.33 -4.37
CA ASP A 58 -11.04 -21.44 -5.31
C ASP A 58 -12.03 -21.13 -6.43
N ARG A 59 -11.55 -21.11 -7.68
CA ARG A 59 -12.38 -20.85 -8.88
C ARG A 59 -13.52 -21.86 -9.09
N LYS A 60 -13.44 -23.02 -8.44
CA LYS A 60 -14.49 -24.04 -8.46
C LYS A 60 -15.51 -23.85 -7.33
N SER A 61 -15.20 -23.03 -6.36
CA SER A 61 -16.10 -22.73 -5.26
C SER A 61 -17.23 -21.79 -5.72
N PRO A 62 -18.47 -21.98 -5.25
CA PRO A 62 -19.55 -21.04 -5.47
C PRO A 62 -19.32 -19.70 -4.76
N LEU A 63 -18.35 -19.63 -3.84
CA LEU A 63 -17.97 -18.42 -3.11
C LEU A 63 -16.98 -17.54 -3.89
N PHE A 64 -16.43 -18.09 -5.01
CA PHE A 64 -15.48 -17.36 -5.82
C PHE A 64 -16.21 -16.27 -6.62
N LEU A 65 -15.78 -15.01 -6.44
CA LEU A 65 -16.28 -13.91 -7.27
C LEU A 65 -15.52 -13.83 -8.60
N SER A 66 -16.24 -14.06 -9.70
CA SER A 66 -15.71 -13.83 -11.04
C SER A 66 -15.48 -12.33 -11.29
N ASN A 67 -14.71 -11.99 -12.33
CA ASN A 67 -14.55 -10.59 -12.73
C ASN A 67 -15.86 -9.91 -13.08
N GLU A 68 -16.80 -10.65 -13.67
CA GLU A 68 -18.11 -10.16 -14.05
C GLU A 68 -18.97 -9.85 -12.82
N GLN A 69 -19.03 -10.76 -11.85
CA GLN A 69 -19.71 -10.53 -10.58
C GLN A 69 -19.11 -9.36 -9.81
N PHE A 70 -17.78 -9.28 -9.73
CA PHE A 70 -17.10 -8.15 -9.10
C PHE A 70 -17.38 -6.82 -9.81
N SER A 71 -17.50 -6.84 -11.13
CA SER A 71 -17.79 -5.64 -11.93
C SER A 71 -19.20 -5.11 -11.75
N ASN A 72 -20.21 -5.99 -11.73
CA ASN A 72 -21.61 -5.61 -11.95
C ASN A 72 -22.55 -5.96 -10.79
N ASP A 73 -22.25 -7.02 -10.05
CA ASP A 73 -23.21 -7.61 -9.12
C ASP A 73 -22.96 -7.19 -7.65
N LEU A 74 -21.79 -6.63 -7.34
CA LEU A 74 -21.52 -6.19 -5.97
C LEU A 74 -22.36 -4.97 -5.62
N PRO A 75 -23.08 -5.02 -4.48
CA PRO A 75 -23.81 -3.86 -4.00
C PRO A 75 -22.84 -2.75 -3.60
N LEU A 76 -23.33 -1.52 -3.62
CA LEU A 76 -22.59 -0.41 -3.02
C LEU A 76 -22.39 -0.64 -1.51
N PRO A 77 -21.28 -0.19 -0.93
CA PRO A 77 -21.10 -0.28 0.51
C PRO A 77 -22.26 0.31 1.29
N ALA A 78 -22.76 -0.42 2.30
CA ALA A 78 -23.93 -0.05 3.09
C ALA A 78 -23.62 1.07 4.10
N ARG A 79 -23.18 2.22 3.63
CA ARG A 79 -22.75 3.37 4.44
C ARG A 79 -23.84 3.94 5.34
N HIS A 80 -25.11 3.70 5.00
CA HIS A 80 -26.27 4.06 5.84
C HIS A 80 -26.33 3.31 7.18
N LEU A 81 -25.56 2.23 7.33
CA LEU A 81 -25.46 1.46 8.59
C LEU A 81 -24.42 2.01 9.57
N VAL A 82 -23.64 3.00 9.15
CA VAL A 82 -22.60 3.61 9.99
C VAL A 82 -22.77 5.12 10.01
N ASP A 83 -22.37 5.75 11.13
CA ASP A 83 -22.34 7.20 11.21
C ASP A 83 -21.13 7.74 10.44
N MET A 84 -21.37 8.13 9.19
CA MET A 84 -20.34 8.68 8.31
C MET A 84 -19.73 9.98 8.83
N THR A 85 -20.38 10.70 9.74
CA THR A 85 -19.86 11.97 10.29
C THR A 85 -18.69 11.76 11.27
N THR A 86 -18.51 10.53 11.75
CA THR A 86 -17.37 10.16 12.63
C THR A 86 -16.04 10.03 11.86
N TYR A 87 -16.09 9.86 10.55
CA TYR A 87 -14.90 9.75 9.71
C TYR A 87 -14.44 11.13 9.25
N LYS A 88 -13.39 11.63 9.87
CA LYS A 88 -12.85 12.99 9.65
C LYS A 88 -11.79 13.03 8.56
N TYR A 89 -12.08 12.47 7.39
CA TYR A 89 -11.19 12.56 6.26
C TYR A 89 -11.44 13.82 5.45
N ASN A 90 -10.37 14.53 5.12
CA ASN A 90 -10.42 15.76 4.35
C ASN A 90 -9.37 15.74 3.23
N LEU A 91 -9.72 16.28 2.07
CA LEU A 91 -8.82 16.41 0.93
C LEU A 91 -8.90 17.85 0.41
N GLU A 92 -7.85 18.63 0.66
CA GLU A 92 -7.77 20.06 0.29
C GLU A 92 -9.03 20.85 0.69
N GLY A 93 -9.45 20.73 1.94
CA GLY A 93 -10.63 21.44 2.49
C GLY A 93 -11.97 20.79 2.17
N ASN A 94 -12.01 19.70 1.42
CA ASN A 94 -13.23 19.00 1.05
C ASN A 94 -13.45 17.75 1.90
N ASN A 95 -14.66 17.54 2.42
CA ASN A 95 -15.00 16.27 3.04
C ASN A 95 -14.77 15.13 2.06
N ALA A 96 -14.02 14.14 2.50
CA ALA A 96 -13.57 13.06 1.63
C ALA A 96 -13.91 11.68 2.20
N THR A 97 -14.00 10.72 1.30
CA THR A 97 -14.14 9.30 1.64
C THR A 97 -13.37 8.44 0.65
N SER A 98 -13.19 7.18 0.99
CA SER A 98 -12.49 6.24 0.13
C SER A 98 -13.44 5.45 -0.74
N LEU A 99 -12.97 5.07 -1.92
CA LEU A 99 -13.63 4.15 -2.84
C LEU A 99 -12.58 3.27 -3.56
N ILE A 100 -13.06 2.22 -4.20
CA ILE A 100 -12.22 1.26 -4.93
C ILE A 100 -12.80 1.09 -6.32
N ALA A 101 -12.00 1.30 -7.36
CA ALA A 101 -12.35 1.00 -8.74
C ALA A 101 -11.84 -0.38 -9.17
N GLN A 102 -10.71 -0.83 -8.61
CA GLN A 102 -10.16 -2.15 -8.87
C GLN A 102 -9.41 -2.71 -7.66
N LEU A 103 -9.25 -4.02 -7.64
CA LEU A 103 -8.42 -4.76 -6.70
C LEU A 103 -7.37 -5.58 -7.45
N GLY A 104 -6.25 -5.82 -6.77
CA GLY A 104 -5.17 -6.66 -7.26
C GLY A 104 -4.12 -5.91 -8.07
N CYS A 105 -2.89 -6.41 -7.96
CA CYS A 105 -1.72 -5.86 -8.65
C CYS A 105 -0.91 -7.02 -9.27
N PRO A 106 -0.64 -7.04 -10.59
CA PRO A 106 -0.04 -8.20 -11.26
C PRO A 106 1.49 -8.24 -11.13
N PHE A 107 2.09 -7.27 -10.50
CA PHE A 107 3.54 -7.12 -10.40
C PHE A 107 4.16 -8.03 -9.32
N HIS A 108 5.49 -8.16 -9.32
CA HIS A 108 6.23 -9.15 -8.56
C HIS A 108 7.26 -8.54 -7.59
N CYS A 109 6.94 -7.39 -7.00
CA CYS A 109 7.87 -6.74 -6.07
C CYS A 109 8.19 -7.67 -4.89
N THR A 110 9.49 -7.86 -4.59
CA THR A 110 9.96 -8.84 -3.62
C THR A 110 9.54 -8.56 -2.18
N PHE A 111 9.31 -7.30 -1.84
CA PHE A 111 8.93 -6.86 -0.50
C PHE A 111 7.41 -6.84 -0.26
N CYS A 112 6.61 -6.82 -1.34
CA CYS A 112 5.17 -6.64 -1.24
C CYS A 112 4.47 -7.93 -0.81
N SER A 113 3.69 -7.88 0.27
CA SER A 113 2.90 -9.01 0.73
C SER A 113 1.85 -9.42 -0.31
N GLY A 114 1.56 -10.71 -0.39
CA GLY A 114 0.61 -11.22 -1.38
C GLY A 114 1.21 -11.46 -2.77
N ARG A 115 2.54 -11.26 -2.98
CA ARG A 115 3.15 -11.59 -4.28
C ARG A 115 3.09 -13.08 -4.60
N ASN A 116 3.13 -13.91 -3.58
CA ASN A 116 2.95 -15.35 -3.70
C ASN A 116 1.47 -15.77 -3.68
N SER A 117 0.53 -14.82 -3.57
CA SER A 117 -0.91 -15.09 -3.63
C SER A 117 -1.47 -14.86 -5.05
N PRO A 118 -1.97 -15.92 -5.74
CA PRO A 118 -2.65 -15.74 -7.01
C PRO A 118 -3.88 -14.83 -6.92
N PHE A 119 -4.54 -14.82 -5.76
CA PHE A 119 -5.71 -13.98 -5.51
C PHE A 119 -5.34 -12.50 -5.54
N LEU A 120 -4.34 -12.06 -4.76
CA LEU A 120 -3.94 -10.65 -4.70
C LEU A 120 -3.24 -10.16 -5.97
N ARG A 121 -2.78 -11.07 -6.83
CA ARG A 121 -2.21 -10.74 -8.15
C ARG A 121 -3.25 -10.68 -9.26
N ARG A 122 -4.46 -11.09 -8.99
CA ARG A 122 -5.54 -11.06 -9.97
C ARG A 122 -6.19 -9.69 -9.99
N ILE A 123 -6.11 -9.03 -11.15
CA ILE A 123 -6.82 -7.76 -11.35
C ILE A 123 -8.31 -8.06 -11.49
N ARG A 124 -9.12 -7.38 -10.69
CA ARG A 124 -10.58 -7.37 -10.75
C ARG A 124 -11.02 -5.91 -10.70
N LYS A 125 -11.80 -5.50 -11.67
CA LYS A 125 -12.22 -4.12 -11.82
C LYS A 125 -13.74 -4.00 -11.84
N ARG A 126 -14.23 -2.94 -11.25
CA ARG A 126 -15.62 -2.50 -11.41
C ARG A 126 -15.79 -1.83 -12.77
N SER A 127 -17.02 -1.83 -13.28
CA SER A 127 -17.34 -1.00 -14.44
C SER A 127 -17.23 0.48 -14.09
N SER A 128 -16.90 1.31 -15.08
CA SER A 128 -16.82 2.77 -14.90
C SER A 128 -18.14 3.34 -14.42
N GLU A 129 -19.26 2.80 -14.90
CA GLU A 129 -20.62 3.17 -14.48
C GLU A 129 -20.87 2.84 -13.01
N SER A 130 -20.44 1.65 -12.55
CA SER A 130 -20.59 1.27 -11.14
C SER A 130 -19.83 2.21 -10.20
N VAL A 131 -18.61 2.58 -10.56
CA VAL A 131 -17.80 3.52 -9.78
C VAL A 131 -18.43 4.91 -9.79
N LEU A 132 -18.85 5.40 -10.96
CA LEU A 132 -19.52 6.71 -11.06
C LEU A 132 -20.82 6.75 -10.26
N LYS A 133 -21.62 5.67 -10.29
CA LYS A 133 -22.85 5.58 -9.49
C LYS A 133 -22.56 5.70 -7.99
N GLU A 134 -21.47 5.10 -7.51
CA GLU A 134 -21.06 5.25 -6.10
C GLU A 134 -20.67 6.70 -5.79
N ILE A 135 -19.90 7.36 -6.66
CA ILE A 135 -19.57 8.79 -6.54
C ILE A 135 -20.84 9.66 -6.51
N GLU A 136 -21.81 9.36 -7.36
CA GLU A 136 -23.10 10.07 -7.37
C GLU A 136 -23.85 9.97 -6.05
N VAL A 137 -23.93 8.76 -5.48
CA VAL A 137 -24.57 8.52 -4.17
C VAL A 137 -23.82 9.28 -3.08
N LEU A 138 -22.50 9.14 -3.05
CA LEU A 138 -21.65 9.81 -2.06
C LEU A 138 -21.77 11.33 -2.13
N HIS A 139 -21.85 11.90 -3.33
CA HIS A 139 -22.03 13.34 -3.53
C HIS A 139 -23.45 13.80 -3.14
N LYS A 140 -24.49 13.14 -3.66
CA LYS A 140 -25.87 13.61 -3.52
C LYS A 140 -26.47 13.33 -2.14
N GLU A 141 -26.15 12.19 -1.55
CA GLU A 141 -26.77 11.74 -0.29
C GLU A 141 -25.91 12.08 0.93
N TYR A 142 -24.57 12.08 0.79
CA TYR A 142 -23.65 12.33 1.89
C TYR A 142 -22.85 13.63 1.78
N GLY A 143 -22.94 14.35 0.66
CA GLY A 143 -22.29 15.66 0.48
C GLY A 143 -20.77 15.60 0.29
N TYR A 144 -20.21 14.43 -0.04
CA TYR A 144 -18.76 14.29 -0.28
C TYR A 144 -18.36 14.91 -1.61
N THR A 145 -17.25 15.66 -1.59
CA THR A 145 -16.61 16.25 -2.77
C THR A 145 -15.13 15.88 -2.89
N GLY A 146 -14.62 15.14 -1.92
CA GLY A 146 -13.27 14.56 -1.93
C GLY A 146 -13.31 13.03 -2.03
N PHE A 147 -12.44 12.43 -2.85
CA PHE A 147 -12.40 10.96 -2.99
C PHE A 147 -10.96 10.45 -3.06
N MET A 148 -10.68 9.43 -2.24
CA MET A 148 -9.45 8.65 -2.28
C MET A 148 -9.70 7.33 -2.97
N PHE A 149 -9.04 7.09 -4.10
CA PHE A 149 -9.01 5.78 -4.73
C PHE A 149 -8.00 4.90 -3.99
N GLN A 150 -8.51 3.84 -3.34
CA GLN A 150 -7.70 2.88 -2.57
C GLN A 150 -7.30 1.66 -3.42
N ASP A 151 -7.22 1.86 -4.71
CA ASP A 151 -6.74 0.86 -5.65
C ASP A 151 -5.25 0.58 -5.39
N ASP A 152 -4.82 -0.68 -5.57
CA ASP A 152 -3.40 -1.02 -5.46
C ASP A 152 -2.55 -0.17 -6.42
N GLU A 153 -3.02 0.00 -7.66
CA GLU A 153 -2.40 0.83 -8.71
C GLU A 153 -3.48 1.20 -9.74
N LEU A 154 -4.06 2.38 -9.64
CA LEU A 154 -5.22 2.80 -10.42
C LEU A 154 -4.98 2.72 -11.94
N ASN A 155 -3.78 3.08 -12.39
CA ASN A 155 -3.44 3.13 -13.83
C ASN A 155 -3.06 1.77 -14.47
N VAL A 156 -3.14 0.68 -13.70
CA VAL A 156 -3.16 -0.68 -14.27
C VAL A 156 -4.51 -0.96 -14.95
N ASN A 157 -5.55 -0.25 -14.56
CA ASN A 157 -6.86 -0.34 -15.19
C ASN A 157 -6.84 0.33 -16.57
N LYS A 158 -6.98 -0.47 -17.62
CA LYS A 158 -7.02 0.04 -19.00
C LYS A 158 -8.19 0.99 -19.29
N ASN A 159 -9.25 0.94 -18.48
CA ASN A 159 -10.42 1.82 -18.58
C ASN A 159 -10.29 3.06 -17.69
N MET A 160 -9.14 3.31 -17.08
CA MET A 160 -8.96 4.44 -16.16
C MET A 160 -9.25 5.79 -16.82
N VAL A 161 -8.78 6.01 -18.05
CA VAL A 161 -9.03 7.25 -18.80
C VAL A 161 -10.54 7.45 -19.08
N GLU A 162 -11.25 6.38 -19.41
CA GLU A 162 -12.70 6.40 -19.58
C GLU A 162 -13.41 6.79 -18.28
N LEU A 163 -13.06 6.14 -17.16
CA LEU A 163 -13.58 6.48 -15.84
C LEU A 163 -13.35 7.95 -15.49
N MET A 164 -12.13 8.46 -15.71
CA MET A 164 -11.79 9.86 -15.45
C MET A 164 -12.64 10.81 -16.30
N ASN A 165 -12.84 10.52 -17.57
CA ASN A 165 -13.69 11.32 -18.46
C ASN A 165 -15.16 11.29 -18.01
N MET A 166 -15.68 10.16 -17.54
CA MET A 166 -17.04 10.07 -17.01
C MET A 166 -17.21 10.91 -15.73
N ILE A 167 -16.21 10.89 -14.83
CA ILE A 167 -16.21 11.73 -13.62
C ILE A 167 -16.17 13.21 -14.00
N ALA A 168 -15.33 13.61 -14.95
CA ALA A 168 -15.29 14.97 -15.47
C ALA A 168 -16.63 15.43 -16.03
N GLY A 169 -17.25 14.61 -16.88
CA GLY A 169 -18.58 14.92 -17.43
C GLY A 169 -19.68 15.03 -16.36
N TYR A 170 -19.60 14.23 -15.31
CA TYR A 170 -20.51 14.36 -14.15
C TYR A 170 -20.31 15.70 -13.44
N GLN A 171 -19.07 16.12 -13.22
CA GLN A 171 -18.75 17.41 -12.58
C GLN A 171 -19.30 18.59 -13.41
N GLU A 172 -19.04 18.59 -14.71
CA GLU A 172 -19.54 19.63 -15.63
C GLU A 172 -21.06 19.71 -15.58
N LYS A 173 -21.76 18.57 -15.63
CA LYS A 173 -23.23 18.51 -15.61
C LYS A 173 -23.83 19.01 -14.29
N ASN A 174 -23.15 18.80 -13.16
CA ASN A 174 -23.68 19.11 -11.82
C ASN A 174 -23.08 20.36 -11.20
N GLY A 175 -22.15 21.05 -11.86
CA GLY A 175 -21.50 22.24 -11.36
C GLY A 175 -20.69 22.00 -10.07
N VAL A 176 -20.02 20.85 -9.95
CA VAL A 176 -19.22 20.44 -8.79
C VAL A 176 -17.75 20.30 -9.17
N ASP A 177 -16.85 20.64 -8.25
CA ASP A 177 -15.39 20.46 -8.40
C ASP A 177 -14.89 19.45 -7.36
N PHE A 178 -14.67 18.22 -7.81
CA PHE A 178 -14.14 17.16 -6.94
C PHE A 178 -12.65 17.32 -6.70
N LYS A 179 -12.20 16.84 -5.55
CA LYS A 179 -10.78 16.66 -5.22
C LYS A 179 -10.48 15.18 -5.10
N LEU A 180 -9.63 14.70 -5.99
CA LEU A 180 -9.29 13.29 -6.07
C LEU A 180 -7.82 13.04 -5.75
N ARG A 181 -7.55 11.86 -5.19
CA ARG A 181 -6.21 11.31 -5.03
C ARG A 181 -6.23 9.79 -5.16
N GLY A 182 -5.09 9.19 -5.44
CA GLY A 182 -5.01 7.74 -5.56
C GLY A 182 -3.59 7.27 -5.87
N PHE A 183 -3.40 5.96 -5.79
CA PHE A 183 -2.12 5.32 -6.09
C PHE A 183 -1.99 5.06 -7.58
N ILE A 184 -0.79 5.32 -8.11
CA ILE A 184 -0.42 5.01 -9.49
C ILE A 184 0.94 4.34 -9.56
N LYS A 185 1.15 3.57 -10.60
CA LYS A 185 2.42 2.95 -10.94
C LYS A 185 3.20 3.83 -11.92
N ALA A 186 4.44 4.17 -11.55
CA ALA A 186 5.25 5.17 -12.25
C ALA A 186 5.52 4.83 -13.72
N GLU A 187 5.97 3.61 -14.01
CA GLU A 187 6.34 3.21 -15.37
C GLU A 187 5.16 3.15 -16.34
N LEU A 188 3.93 3.08 -15.82
CA LEU A 188 2.71 3.07 -16.62
C LEU A 188 2.08 4.45 -16.82
N PHE A 189 2.62 5.47 -16.14
CA PHE A 189 2.01 6.80 -16.16
C PHE A 189 2.30 7.54 -17.46
N THR A 190 1.26 8.10 -18.07
CA THR A 190 1.33 8.79 -19.38
C THR A 190 0.71 10.18 -19.33
N ASP A 191 1.04 11.02 -20.32
CA ASP A 191 0.45 12.35 -20.48
C ASP A 191 -1.10 12.30 -20.62
N ASP A 192 -1.63 11.34 -21.37
CA ASP A 192 -3.08 11.18 -21.56
C ASP A 192 -3.79 10.83 -20.24
N GLN A 193 -3.16 9.96 -19.45
CA GLN A 193 -3.64 9.63 -18.11
C GLN A 193 -3.63 10.88 -17.22
N ALA A 194 -2.54 11.61 -17.17
CA ALA A 194 -2.42 12.84 -16.39
C ALA A 194 -3.48 13.87 -16.78
N ALA A 195 -3.63 14.13 -18.08
CA ALA A 195 -4.63 15.08 -18.58
C ALA A 195 -6.06 14.67 -18.20
N SER A 196 -6.41 13.39 -18.31
CA SER A 196 -7.74 12.89 -17.92
C SER A 196 -7.96 12.97 -16.41
N MET A 197 -6.95 12.65 -15.61
CA MET A 197 -7.00 12.76 -14.15
C MET A 197 -7.20 14.20 -13.68
N VAL A 198 -6.50 15.16 -14.28
CA VAL A 198 -6.69 16.59 -13.95
C VAL A 198 -8.13 17.04 -14.23
N ARG A 199 -8.69 16.66 -15.39
CA ARG A 199 -10.10 16.97 -15.70
C ARG A 199 -11.07 16.34 -14.72
N ALA A 200 -10.78 15.13 -14.24
CA ALA A 200 -11.58 14.44 -13.24
C ALA A 200 -11.46 15.05 -11.82
N GLY A 201 -10.53 15.98 -11.60
CA GLY A 201 -10.32 16.61 -10.30
C GLY A 201 -9.18 16.02 -9.47
N PHE A 202 -8.34 15.18 -10.04
CA PHE A 202 -7.13 14.72 -9.32
C PHE A 202 -6.23 15.90 -8.95
N ARG A 203 -5.71 15.85 -7.74
CA ARG A 203 -4.76 16.82 -7.17
C ARG A 203 -3.47 16.14 -6.74
N TRP A 204 -3.58 14.93 -6.19
CA TRP A 204 -2.47 14.20 -5.62
C TRP A 204 -2.34 12.80 -6.23
N LEU A 205 -1.13 12.47 -6.62
CA LEU A 205 -0.69 11.13 -6.98
C LEU A 205 0.16 10.55 -5.86
N LEU A 206 -0.16 9.36 -5.40
CA LEU A 206 0.66 8.59 -4.48
C LEU A 206 1.39 7.54 -5.30
N THR A 207 2.72 7.58 -5.29
CA THR A 207 3.52 6.70 -6.13
C THR A 207 4.61 6.04 -5.31
N GLY A 208 4.59 4.71 -5.26
CA GLY A 208 5.70 3.95 -4.72
C GLY A 208 6.89 4.05 -5.66
N PHE A 209 7.78 4.98 -5.46
CA PHE A 209 9.05 5.04 -6.18
C PHE A 209 10.08 4.08 -5.58
N GLU A 210 9.97 3.85 -4.27
CA GLU A 210 10.76 2.98 -3.41
C GLU A 210 12.22 3.44 -3.27
N SER A 211 12.96 3.57 -4.37
CA SER A 211 14.38 3.96 -4.37
C SER A 211 14.73 4.86 -5.55
N GLY A 212 15.73 5.71 -5.38
CA GLY A 212 16.42 6.43 -6.44
C GLY A 212 17.69 5.74 -6.95
N ASP A 213 17.95 4.52 -6.48
CA ASP A 213 19.11 3.71 -6.84
C ASP A 213 18.70 2.53 -7.74
N GLU A 214 19.39 2.37 -8.87
CA GLU A 214 19.07 1.32 -9.87
C GLU A 214 19.29 -0.11 -9.35
N ARG A 215 20.32 -0.33 -8.52
CA ARG A 215 20.59 -1.64 -7.93
C ARG A 215 19.45 -2.07 -7.02
N ILE A 216 18.97 -1.15 -6.20
CA ILE A 216 17.85 -1.42 -5.29
C ILE A 216 16.55 -1.65 -6.08
N LEU A 217 16.24 -0.79 -7.08
CA LEU A 217 15.08 -0.97 -7.95
C LEU A 217 15.09 -2.33 -8.68
N HIS A 218 16.27 -2.79 -9.10
CA HIS A 218 16.46 -4.12 -9.67
C HIS A 218 16.18 -5.23 -8.65
N ASN A 219 16.76 -5.14 -7.45
CA ASN A 219 16.65 -6.17 -6.41
C ASN A 219 15.21 -6.33 -5.90
N ILE A 220 14.48 -5.24 -5.80
CA ILE A 220 13.06 -5.29 -5.39
C ILE A 220 12.11 -5.73 -6.52
N ARG A 221 12.62 -5.97 -7.74
CA ARG A 221 11.85 -6.42 -8.90
C ARG A 221 10.62 -5.56 -9.20
N LYS A 222 10.74 -4.27 -8.96
CA LYS A 222 9.63 -3.34 -9.17
C LYS A 222 9.31 -3.16 -10.65
N ARG A 223 10.28 -3.42 -11.55
CA ARG A 223 10.24 -3.21 -13.00
C ARG A 223 10.18 -1.73 -13.42
N ALA A 224 10.15 -0.80 -12.50
CA ALA A 224 10.36 0.60 -12.78
C ALA A 224 11.86 0.90 -12.69
N THR A 225 12.37 1.70 -13.62
CA THR A 225 13.71 2.26 -13.57
C THR A 225 13.70 3.64 -12.90
N LYS A 226 14.86 4.16 -12.56
CA LYS A 226 15.01 5.55 -12.08
C LYS A 226 14.47 6.57 -13.11
N GLU A 227 14.69 6.31 -14.40
CA GLU A 227 14.18 7.12 -15.50
C GLU A 227 12.65 7.10 -15.57
N ASP A 228 12.02 5.93 -15.35
CA ASP A 228 10.56 5.81 -15.30
C ASP A 228 9.98 6.63 -14.15
N ASN A 229 10.60 6.55 -12.98
CA ASN A 229 10.21 7.30 -11.79
C ASN A 229 10.37 8.82 -12.05
N THR A 230 11.47 9.23 -12.63
CA THR A 230 11.74 10.64 -12.99
C THR A 230 10.74 11.14 -14.02
N ARG A 231 10.47 10.37 -15.08
CA ARG A 231 9.47 10.69 -16.12
C ARG A 231 8.07 10.86 -15.50
N CYS A 232 7.68 9.97 -14.59
CA CYS A 232 6.40 10.06 -13.88
C CYS A 232 6.26 11.40 -13.14
N SER A 233 7.29 11.81 -12.40
CA SER A 233 7.33 13.10 -11.71
C SER A 233 7.24 14.27 -12.68
N GLN A 234 7.96 14.23 -13.80
CA GLN A 234 7.93 15.27 -14.82
C GLN A 234 6.55 15.41 -15.48
N ILE A 235 5.89 14.29 -15.82
CA ILE A 235 4.53 14.29 -16.35
C ILE A 235 3.57 14.91 -15.31
N ALA A 236 3.65 14.50 -14.06
CA ALA A 236 2.81 15.06 -13.00
C ALA A 236 2.98 16.58 -12.88
N LYS A 237 4.21 17.07 -12.77
CA LYS A 237 4.53 18.52 -12.73
C LYS A 237 4.01 19.27 -13.95
N LYS A 238 4.20 18.74 -15.16
CA LYS A 238 3.70 19.31 -16.42
C LYS A 238 2.20 19.55 -16.40
N HIS A 239 1.43 18.65 -15.76
CA HIS A 239 -0.02 18.72 -15.67
C HIS A 239 -0.53 19.36 -14.37
N GLY A 240 0.35 19.86 -13.50
CA GLY A 240 -0.02 20.50 -12.22
C GLY A 240 -0.56 19.53 -11.17
N LEU A 241 -0.23 18.23 -11.30
CA LEU A 241 -0.51 17.21 -10.30
C LEU A 241 0.60 17.19 -9.26
N LYS A 242 0.23 17.12 -7.99
CA LYS A 242 1.15 16.97 -6.87
C LYS A 242 1.53 15.50 -6.70
N VAL A 243 2.79 15.25 -6.38
CA VAL A 243 3.30 13.89 -6.15
C VAL A 243 3.68 13.73 -4.69
N LYS A 244 3.13 12.70 -4.05
CA LYS A 244 3.70 12.14 -2.84
C LYS A 244 4.53 10.93 -3.19
N ALA A 245 5.85 11.06 -3.03
CA ALA A 245 6.80 9.98 -3.25
C ALA A 245 6.80 9.03 -2.04
N LEU A 246 6.43 7.78 -2.26
CA LEU A 246 6.53 6.74 -1.23
C LEU A 246 7.83 5.98 -1.44
N MET A 247 8.70 6.09 -0.45
CA MET A 247 10.06 5.54 -0.47
C MET A 247 10.22 4.47 0.59
N SER A 248 11.11 3.53 0.34
CA SER A 248 11.45 2.50 1.30
C SER A 248 12.95 2.19 1.26
N ILE A 249 13.55 1.94 2.41
CA ILE A 249 14.95 1.52 2.56
C ILE A 249 15.06 0.23 3.36
N GLY A 250 16.24 -0.38 3.38
CA GLY A 250 16.48 -1.64 4.06
C GLY A 250 16.23 -2.86 3.16
N HIS A 251 16.31 -2.68 1.87
CA HIS A 251 16.21 -3.77 0.88
C HIS A 251 17.51 -4.59 0.79
N ALA A 252 17.43 -5.79 0.19
CA ALA A 252 18.61 -6.60 -0.08
C ALA A 252 19.63 -5.79 -0.89
N GLY A 253 20.87 -5.70 -0.39
CA GLY A 253 21.94 -4.90 -1.01
C GLY A 253 21.96 -3.41 -0.64
N GLU A 254 21.06 -2.95 0.22
CA GLU A 254 21.06 -1.55 0.72
C GLU A 254 22.36 -1.21 1.41
N SER A 255 22.89 -0.03 1.13
CA SER A 255 24.12 0.53 1.68
C SER A 255 23.97 2.04 1.91
N SER A 256 24.91 2.67 2.58
CA SER A 256 24.91 4.12 2.73
C SER A 256 24.98 4.85 1.39
N GLU A 257 25.65 4.28 0.40
CA GLU A 257 25.72 4.82 -0.96
C GLU A 257 24.36 4.79 -1.66
N THR A 258 23.63 3.66 -1.58
CA THR A 258 22.31 3.53 -2.24
C THR A 258 21.26 4.44 -1.59
N VAL A 259 21.34 4.64 -0.26
CA VAL A 259 20.50 5.61 0.44
C VAL A 259 20.84 7.04 0.04
N GLU A 260 22.12 7.38 -0.13
CA GLU A 260 22.56 8.70 -0.60
C GLU A 260 22.07 8.95 -2.05
N ASN A 261 22.18 7.96 -2.94
CA ASN A 261 21.64 8.04 -4.31
C ASN A 261 20.13 8.30 -4.29
N THR A 262 19.40 7.66 -3.40
CA THR A 262 17.97 7.89 -3.22
C THR A 262 17.67 9.30 -2.71
N LYS A 263 18.45 9.78 -1.73
CA LYS A 263 18.32 11.14 -1.20
C LYS A 263 18.58 12.19 -2.29
N GLN A 264 19.66 12.03 -3.05
CA GLN A 264 19.98 12.96 -4.12
C GLN A 264 18.90 12.96 -5.19
N TRP A 265 18.40 11.80 -5.60
CA TRP A 265 17.31 11.69 -6.57
C TRP A 265 16.01 12.37 -6.08
N LEU A 266 15.65 12.25 -4.80
CA LEU A 266 14.50 12.97 -4.22
C LEU A 266 14.68 14.49 -4.32
N LEU A 267 15.91 14.99 -4.08
CA LEU A 267 16.22 16.42 -4.21
C LEU A 267 16.14 16.87 -5.68
N ASP A 268 16.50 16.00 -6.63
CA ASP A 268 16.46 16.33 -8.07
C ASP A 268 15.01 16.37 -8.62
N ILE A 269 14.14 15.46 -8.15
CA ILE A 269 12.72 15.44 -8.60
C ILE A 269 11.83 16.39 -7.84
N GLU A 270 12.23 16.86 -6.65
CA GLU A 270 11.48 17.82 -5.82
C GLU A 270 9.99 17.47 -5.71
N PRO A 271 9.60 16.34 -5.08
CA PRO A 271 8.19 16.01 -4.90
C PRO A 271 7.53 16.98 -3.91
N GLU A 272 6.20 17.16 -4.00
CA GLU A 272 5.47 18.01 -3.06
C GLU A 272 5.40 17.43 -1.65
N ASP A 273 5.49 16.11 -1.51
CA ASP A 273 5.65 15.42 -0.23
C ASP A 273 6.30 14.05 -0.46
N PHE A 274 6.84 13.47 0.58
CA PHE A 274 7.34 12.09 0.56
C PHE A 274 7.24 11.44 1.93
N ASP A 275 7.27 10.12 1.95
CA ASP A 275 7.50 9.30 3.15
C ASP A 275 8.62 8.31 2.86
N CYS A 276 9.52 8.11 3.82
CA CYS A 276 10.53 7.06 3.76
C CYS A 276 10.35 6.10 4.92
N THR A 277 10.08 4.83 4.61
CA THR A 277 9.92 3.78 5.62
C THR A 277 11.06 2.77 5.54
N ILE A 278 11.35 2.09 6.65
CA ILE A 278 12.20 0.91 6.60
C ILE A 278 11.28 -0.28 6.34
N ILE A 279 11.67 -1.14 5.39
CA ILE A 279 10.84 -2.30 5.05
C ILE A 279 10.65 -3.21 6.25
N THR A 280 9.50 -3.84 6.29
CA THR A 280 9.19 -4.97 7.16
C THR A 280 8.79 -6.14 6.30
N THR A 281 9.32 -7.31 6.59
CA THR A 281 9.02 -8.51 5.81
C THR A 281 7.72 -9.13 6.31
N TYR A 282 6.75 -9.29 5.42
CA TYR A 282 5.43 -9.86 5.74
C TYR A 282 5.23 -11.22 5.09
N PRO A 283 4.45 -12.12 5.72
CA PRO A 283 4.01 -13.36 5.07
C PRO A 283 3.39 -13.08 3.71
N GLY A 284 3.74 -13.91 2.72
CA GLY A 284 3.28 -13.73 1.33
C GLY A 284 4.15 -12.82 0.49
N SER A 285 5.21 -12.26 1.03
CA SER A 285 6.26 -11.61 0.26
C SER A 285 7.43 -12.56 0.00
N PRO A 286 8.10 -12.49 -1.16
CA PRO A 286 9.34 -13.26 -1.39
C PRO A 286 10.39 -13.03 -0.29
N TYR A 287 10.56 -11.82 0.18
CA TYR A 287 11.48 -11.53 1.29
C TYR A 287 11.20 -12.35 2.55
N PHE A 288 9.94 -12.64 2.85
CA PHE A 288 9.57 -13.44 4.00
C PHE A 288 9.58 -14.94 3.69
N ASP A 289 8.94 -15.34 2.59
CA ASP A 289 8.66 -16.74 2.31
C ASP A 289 9.90 -17.51 1.82
N ASP A 290 10.81 -16.85 1.09
CA ASP A 290 12.03 -17.43 0.55
C ASP A 290 13.24 -17.28 1.50
N ALA A 291 13.06 -16.62 2.66
CA ALA A 291 14.14 -16.50 3.64
C ALA A 291 14.39 -17.81 4.38
N VAL A 292 15.65 -18.12 4.58
CA VAL A 292 16.10 -19.33 5.31
C VAL A 292 16.62 -18.96 6.69
N LEU A 293 16.41 -19.82 7.68
CA LEU A 293 16.96 -19.63 9.02
C LEU A 293 18.46 -19.92 9.01
N LEU A 294 19.25 -18.94 9.39
CA LEU A 294 20.72 -19.01 9.46
C LEU A 294 21.16 -18.30 10.73
N ASP A 295 21.95 -18.95 11.59
CA ASP A 295 22.53 -18.39 12.81
C ASP A 295 21.53 -17.63 13.71
N GLY A 296 20.28 -18.16 13.82
CA GLY A 296 19.25 -17.63 14.70
C GLY A 296 18.42 -16.47 14.14
N HIS A 297 18.61 -16.09 12.89
CA HIS A 297 17.81 -15.11 12.17
C HIS A 297 17.48 -15.58 10.75
N TYR A 298 16.54 -14.93 10.08
CA TYR A 298 16.16 -15.27 8.71
C TYR A 298 16.97 -14.45 7.71
N VAL A 299 17.39 -15.08 6.61
CA VAL A 299 18.17 -14.46 5.54
C VAL A 299 17.51 -14.73 4.20
N TYR A 300 17.11 -13.70 3.51
CA TYR A 300 16.78 -13.73 2.09
C TYR A 300 18.05 -13.42 1.29
N THR A 301 18.28 -14.18 0.24
CA THR A 301 19.39 -13.93 -0.70
C THR A 301 18.81 -13.70 -2.09
N ASP A 302 19.13 -12.56 -2.71
CA ASP A 302 18.70 -12.30 -4.08
C ASP A 302 19.38 -13.29 -5.04
N PRO A 303 18.61 -14.07 -5.81
CA PRO A 303 19.17 -15.12 -6.66
C PRO A 303 19.94 -14.57 -7.88
N ALA A 304 19.80 -13.30 -8.21
CA ALA A 304 20.47 -12.72 -9.38
C ALA A 304 21.89 -12.23 -9.07
N ASN A 305 22.12 -11.71 -7.87
CA ASN A 305 23.40 -11.07 -7.52
C ASN A 305 23.96 -11.46 -6.15
N GLY A 306 23.22 -12.24 -5.35
CA GLY A 306 23.65 -12.68 -4.05
C GLY A 306 23.48 -11.66 -2.91
N ASP A 307 22.88 -10.51 -3.15
CA ASP A 307 22.59 -9.53 -2.13
C ASP A 307 21.67 -10.08 -1.04
N ARG A 308 21.99 -9.82 0.22
CA ARG A 308 21.27 -10.39 1.35
C ARG A 308 20.47 -9.35 2.11
N LEU A 309 19.31 -9.82 2.60
CA LEU A 309 18.48 -9.14 3.57
C LEU A 309 18.36 -10.06 4.79
N HIS A 310 18.85 -9.58 5.92
CA HIS A 310 18.73 -10.23 7.21
C HIS A 310 17.47 -9.75 7.92
N GLN A 311 16.82 -10.64 8.66
CA GLN A 311 15.53 -10.38 9.29
C GLN A 311 15.51 -10.96 10.70
N ALA A 312 15.16 -10.14 11.68
CA ALA A 312 14.84 -10.63 13.01
C ALA A 312 13.61 -11.55 12.98
N SER A 313 13.50 -12.45 13.94
CA SER A 313 12.26 -13.18 14.17
C SER A 313 11.23 -12.21 14.78
N LEU A 314 10.28 -11.76 13.97
CA LEU A 314 9.28 -10.78 14.36
C LEU A 314 8.00 -11.49 14.81
N ASP A 315 7.55 -11.16 16.00
CA ASP A 315 6.24 -11.55 16.52
C ASP A 315 5.25 -10.40 16.36
N TYR A 316 4.42 -10.45 15.34
CA TYR A 316 3.44 -9.42 15.02
C TYR A 316 2.34 -9.24 16.08
N PHE A 317 2.20 -10.16 17.05
CA PHE A 317 1.24 -10.03 18.15
C PHE A 317 1.78 -9.17 19.30
N THR A 318 3.09 -9.14 19.45
CA THR A 318 3.74 -8.41 20.55
C THR A 318 4.45 -7.15 20.09
N GLN A 319 4.76 -7.05 18.81
CA GLN A 319 5.52 -5.95 18.23
C GLN A 319 4.58 -5.01 17.48
N MET A 320 4.62 -3.73 17.80
CA MET A 320 3.66 -2.75 17.31
C MET A 320 4.25 -1.68 16.39
N ASP A 321 5.54 -1.35 16.57
CA ASP A 321 6.25 -0.36 15.75
C ASP A 321 7.27 -1.08 14.88
N TYR A 322 6.86 -1.58 13.73
CA TYR A 322 7.71 -2.44 12.92
C TYR A 322 8.17 -1.81 11.58
N TYR A 323 7.84 -0.58 11.27
CA TYR A 323 8.37 0.09 10.08
C TYR A 323 8.71 1.57 10.26
N LYS A 324 8.25 2.20 11.31
CA LYS A 324 8.56 3.59 11.63
C LYS A 324 8.51 3.82 13.14
N GLY A 325 9.65 3.90 13.78
CA GLY A 325 9.79 4.14 15.21
C GLY A 325 10.87 5.18 15.50
N ASP A 326 10.97 5.58 16.75
CA ASP A 326 11.98 6.53 17.23
C ASP A 326 13.13 5.80 17.93
N PRO A 327 14.40 6.00 17.52
CA PRO A 327 15.56 5.42 18.20
C PRO A 327 15.69 5.85 19.66
N GLU A 328 15.26 7.07 20.01
CA GLU A 328 15.26 7.56 21.38
C GLU A 328 14.30 6.76 22.28
N ASP A 329 13.23 6.22 21.71
CA ASP A 329 12.30 5.29 22.37
C ASP A 329 12.80 3.83 22.31
N GLY A 330 13.99 3.58 21.76
CA GLY A 330 14.63 2.27 21.67
C GLY A 330 14.20 1.46 20.44
N TYR A 331 13.61 2.10 19.42
CA TYR A 331 13.30 1.44 18.15
C TYR A 331 14.58 1.11 17.38
N VAL A 332 14.65 -0.09 16.85
CA VAL A 332 15.61 -0.52 15.84
C VAL A 332 14.87 -1.22 14.71
N SER A 333 15.44 -1.23 13.52
CA SER A 333 14.88 -1.96 12.39
C SER A 333 14.83 -3.47 12.67
N TYR A 334 13.82 -4.14 12.14
CA TYR A 334 13.74 -5.62 12.15
C TYR A 334 14.47 -6.26 10.98
N VAL A 335 15.01 -5.45 10.09
CA VAL A 335 15.85 -5.88 8.98
C VAL A 335 17.19 -5.17 9.02
N TRP A 336 18.20 -5.80 8.45
CA TRP A 336 19.53 -5.24 8.21
C TRP A 336 20.14 -5.88 6.97
N THR A 337 21.24 -5.34 6.47
CA THR A 337 21.92 -5.84 5.27
C THR A 337 23.36 -6.25 5.59
N ASP A 338 24.09 -6.74 4.60
CA ASP A 338 25.53 -6.99 4.77
C ASP A 338 26.33 -5.69 4.97
N HIS A 339 25.75 -4.54 4.67
CA HIS A 339 26.41 -3.23 4.66
C HIS A 339 25.94 -2.29 5.79
N LEU A 340 24.73 -2.51 6.32
CA LEU A 340 24.08 -1.64 7.30
C LEU A 340 23.45 -2.45 8.43
N SER A 341 23.78 -2.12 9.65
CA SER A 341 23.08 -2.63 10.83
C SER A 341 21.65 -2.08 10.93
N ALA A 342 20.84 -2.70 11.79
CA ALA A 342 19.48 -2.27 12.05
C ALA A 342 19.38 -0.81 12.56
N LEU A 343 20.34 -0.39 13.39
CA LEU A 343 20.39 0.98 13.91
C LEU A 343 20.84 1.99 12.85
N GLU A 344 21.84 1.63 12.04
CA GLU A 344 22.30 2.49 10.94
C GLU A 344 21.20 2.76 9.93
N LEU A 345 20.37 1.75 9.60
CA LEU A 345 19.19 1.95 8.74
C LEU A 345 18.21 2.97 9.31
N VAL A 346 17.94 2.93 10.63
CA VAL A 346 17.05 3.89 11.27
C VAL A 346 17.62 5.30 11.22
N ASN A 347 18.91 5.44 11.52
CA ASN A 347 19.59 6.74 11.49
C ASN A 347 19.59 7.32 10.07
N LEU A 348 19.99 6.53 9.07
CA LEU A 348 19.99 6.96 7.67
C LEU A 348 18.59 7.36 7.17
N ARG A 349 17.54 6.62 7.56
CA ARG A 349 16.16 7.00 7.24
C ARG A 349 15.81 8.37 7.85
N ASN A 350 16.14 8.59 9.13
CA ASN A 350 15.82 9.83 9.82
C ASN A 350 16.60 11.01 9.22
N ASP A 351 17.88 10.81 8.91
CA ASP A 351 18.71 11.83 8.29
C ASP A 351 18.22 12.17 6.88
N LEU A 352 17.85 11.17 6.07
CA LEU A 352 17.26 11.38 4.75
C LEU A 352 15.95 12.20 4.85
N GLU A 353 15.02 11.79 5.72
CA GLU A 353 13.75 12.51 5.89
C GLU A 353 13.98 13.96 6.33
N LYS A 354 14.87 14.18 7.29
CA LYS A 354 15.19 15.51 7.81
C LYS A 354 15.81 16.39 6.72
N GLU A 355 16.89 15.93 6.11
CA GLU A 355 17.63 16.73 5.13
C GLU A 355 16.80 17.08 3.89
N VAL A 356 16.06 16.11 3.34
CA VAL A 356 15.23 16.35 2.16
C VAL A 356 14.09 17.31 2.49
N ARG A 357 13.40 17.12 3.62
CA ARG A 357 12.31 18.02 4.03
C ARG A 357 12.78 19.43 4.28
N GLU A 358 13.93 19.60 4.95
CA GLU A 358 14.55 20.92 5.18
C GLU A 358 14.90 21.62 3.85
N LYS A 359 15.54 20.92 2.91
CA LYS A 359 15.96 21.49 1.63
C LYS A 359 14.79 21.84 0.70
N LEU A 360 13.73 21.03 0.73
CA LEU A 360 12.55 21.22 -0.12
C LEU A 360 11.43 22.03 0.57
N ASN A 361 11.66 22.50 1.81
CA ASN A 361 10.65 23.18 2.62
C ASN A 361 9.35 22.38 2.81
N ILE A 362 9.46 21.04 2.85
CA ILE A 362 8.35 20.15 3.17
C ILE A 362 8.19 20.10 4.69
N PRO A 363 6.99 20.28 5.25
CA PRO A 363 6.79 20.20 6.70
C PRO A 363 7.30 18.90 7.29
N PHE A 364 8.09 18.99 8.36
CA PHE A 364 8.58 17.83 9.08
C PHE A 364 7.53 17.44 10.14
N TYR A 365 7.05 16.24 10.01
CA TYR A 365 6.19 15.63 11.03
C TYR A 365 7.05 14.61 11.76
N ALA A 366 7.18 14.72 13.10
CA ALA A 366 7.93 13.76 13.91
C ALA A 366 7.50 12.30 13.60
N ALA A 367 8.28 11.31 14.01
CA ALA A 367 8.19 9.87 13.63
C ALA A 367 6.79 9.21 13.63
N ARG A 368 5.76 9.92 14.08
CA ARG A 368 4.34 9.51 14.05
C ARG A 368 3.59 9.90 12.79
N ALA A 369 4.27 10.44 11.81
CA ALA A 369 3.72 11.05 10.61
C ALA A 369 3.13 10.07 9.58
N VAL A 370 3.18 8.76 9.83
CA VAL A 370 2.44 7.76 9.04
C VAL A 370 0.94 8.10 8.96
N PHE A 371 0.44 8.82 9.96
CA PHE A 371 -0.95 9.27 10.06
C PHE A 371 -1.16 10.71 9.61
N ASN A 372 -0.18 11.30 8.98
CA ASN A 372 -0.35 12.64 8.49
C ASN A 372 -1.33 12.67 7.30
N GLU A 373 -1.87 13.83 7.05
CA GLU A 373 -2.89 14.11 6.05
C GLU A 373 -2.64 13.44 4.69
N HIS A 374 -1.38 13.44 4.24
CA HIS A 374 -1.05 12.97 2.91
C HIS A 374 -0.74 11.46 2.84
N SER A 375 -0.38 10.83 3.96
CA SER A 375 -0.12 9.38 3.99
C SER A 375 -1.40 8.57 4.10
N MET A 376 -2.22 8.89 5.08
CA MET A 376 -3.44 8.15 5.40
C MET A 376 -4.71 8.92 5.08
N GLY A 377 -4.59 10.14 4.59
CA GLY A 377 -5.71 10.99 4.26
C GLY A 377 -6.53 11.47 5.44
N GLN A 378 -5.93 11.60 6.59
CA GLN A 378 -6.67 11.93 7.81
C GLN A 378 -6.64 13.41 8.21
N GLY A 379 -6.08 14.27 7.39
CA GLY A 379 -6.03 15.71 7.65
C GLY A 379 -5.18 16.09 8.86
N ASN A 380 -5.12 17.38 9.15
CA ASN A 380 -4.44 17.97 10.32
C ASN A 380 -5.20 17.71 11.64
N ILE A 381 -5.76 16.52 11.81
CA ILE A 381 -6.43 16.17 13.05
C ILE A 381 -5.41 15.50 13.95
N ASP A 382 -5.15 16.11 15.10
CA ASP A 382 -4.45 15.45 16.20
C ASP A 382 -5.26 14.21 16.59
N LEU A 383 -4.85 13.05 16.07
CA LEU A 383 -5.41 11.79 16.53
C LEU A 383 -5.12 11.66 18.01
N PRO A 384 -6.12 11.27 18.83
CA PRO A 384 -5.89 11.05 20.24
C PRO A 384 -4.70 10.10 20.44
N LYS A 385 -3.75 10.47 21.32
CA LYS A 385 -2.52 9.71 21.55
C LYS A 385 -2.75 8.22 21.87
N HIS A 386 -3.93 7.86 22.39
CA HIS A 386 -4.31 6.46 22.66
C HIS A 386 -4.68 5.65 21.40
N ILE A 387 -4.96 6.30 20.27
CA ILE A 387 -5.15 5.63 18.96
C ILE A 387 -3.80 5.39 18.29
N LEU A 388 -2.85 6.29 18.53
CA LEU A 388 -1.46 6.15 18.08
C LEU A 388 -0.73 5.29 19.13
N LYS A 389 -0.77 3.98 18.98
CA LYS A 389 0.00 3.09 19.85
C LYS A 389 1.48 3.31 19.56
N SER A 390 2.21 3.87 20.54
CA SER A 390 3.66 3.91 20.51
C SER A 390 4.22 2.87 21.46
N THR A 391 5.38 2.30 21.15
CA THR A 391 6.10 1.33 21.98
C THR A 391 6.49 1.88 23.36
N SER A 392 6.52 3.18 23.53
CA SER A 392 6.76 3.81 24.84
C SER A 392 5.70 3.47 25.89
N ALA A 393 4.54 2.95 25.50
CA ALA A 393 3.47 2.56 26.44
C ALA A 393 3.67 1.16 27.07
N THR A 394 4.64 0.38 26.63
CA THR A 394 4.86 -1.00 27.07
C THR A 394 6.03 -1.18 28.07
N LYS A 395 6.73 -0.09 28.44
CA LYS A 395 7.68 -0.13 29.56
C LYS A 395 6.94 0.19 30.88
N LYS A 396 6.21 -0.78 31.38
CA LYS A 396 5.89 -0.92 32.81
C LYS A 396 6.04 -2.36 33.19
#